data_645b2c1a0ef9c00dcdc58ac18c8ec837
#
_entry.id   645b2c1a0ef9c00dcdc58ac18c8ec837
#
_cell.length_a   1.000
_cell.length_b   1.000
_cell.length_c   1.000
_cell.angle_alpha   90.00
_cell.angle_beta   90.00
_cell.angle_gamma   90.00
#
_symmetry.space_group_name_H-M   'P 1'
#
loop_
_entity.id
_entity.type
_entity.pdbx_description
1 polymer ?
#
loop_
_entity_poly.entity_id
_entity_poly.type
_entity_poly.pdbx_seq_one_letter_code
_entity_poly.pdbx_strand_id
1 'polypeptide(L)'
;MNEAERNPIRSLPSGVPGFDTVVGGGLPEFSFNLIAGGPGSGKTILAHQIMFANATVERPALYFTVLGEPTLKMLRYQRQFKYFDPDLAGSAIHFINLSAEVMDRNLGDVLARIVSETERAKPGIVVVDSFRTIGGQSGSGVPPIELDQFVQRLALHLTTWETTSFLLGEYAVEEQRNPVFTVADGIFWLSQATDRNSVVRKLQVIKTRGRAPMPGLHTFRITDDGLQVFPRIPEHTRLRHEQQRRRLSTGVPGLDEMIGGGVVAGDAVMLTGPAGSGKSTVATQFIAEGLKQGETGVIAVFEEYPEDYLARADARDSEVGDMIRSGKLELIYLRPLDLSVECYSSASSSRMAFLSVCRLTGLVRCSSNPASLLRRKSSS
;
A
#
# COMPACT_ATOMS: atom_id res chain seq x y z
N MET A 1 30.13 13.05 -14.18
CA MET A 1 29.13 12.32 -14.97
C MET A 1 27.89 13.22 -15.06
N ASN A 2 27.58 13.71 -16.24
CA ASN A 2 26.49 14.67 -16.47
C ASN A 2 25.13 13.98 -16.25
N GLU A 3 24.17 14.64 -15.64
CA GLU A 3 22.78 14.12 -15.45
C GLU A 3 22.07 13.75 -16.76
N ALA A 4 22.53 14.27 -17.89
CA ALA A 4 21.99 14.00 -19.22
C ALA A 4 22.30 12.58 -19.78
N GLU A 5 23.19 11.81 -19.17
CA GLU A 5 23.56 10.46 -19.64
C GLU A 5 22.82 9.33 -18.92
N ARG A 6 21.98 9.62 -17.94
CA ARG A 6 21.15 8.60 -17.29
C ARG A 6 19.93 8.31 -18.16
N ASN A 7 20.00 7.24 -18.94
CA ASN A 7 18.81 6.69 -19.60
C ASN A 7 17.85 6.18 -18.47
N PRO A 8 16.75 6.91 -18.15
CA PRO A 8 15.93 6.54 -17.01
C PRO A 8 15.21 5.23 -17.28
N ILE A 9 15.33 4.28 -16.34
CA ILE A 9 14.56 3.04 -16.40
C ILE A 9 13.07 3.42 -16.41
N ARG A 10 12.35 3.03 -17.44
CA ARG A 10 10.91 3.25 -17.53
C ARG A 10 10.18 2.55 -16.39
N SER A 11 9.13 3.16 -15.93
CA SER A 11 8.30 2.66 -14.83
C SER A 11 6.94 2.22 -15.33
N LEU A 12 6.58 1.00 -15.00
CA LEU A 12 5.23 0.50 -15.14
C LEU A 12 4.44 0.88 -13.87
N PRO A 13 3.35 1.66 -13.96
CA PRO A 13 2.49 1.92 -12.81
C PRO A 13 1.79 0.63 -12.39
N SER A 14 1.74 0.35 -11.11
CA SER A 14 1.10 -0.89 -10.64
C SER A 14 -0.43 -0.86 -10.66
N GLY A 15 -1.04 0.34 -10.67
CA GLY A 15 -2.47 0.49 -10.44
C GLY A 15 -2.90 0.15 -9.01
N VAL A 16 -1.96 -0.09 -8.11
CA VAL A 16 -2.20 -0.43 -6.70
C VAL A 16 -1.89 0.78 -5.83
N PRO A 17 -2.90 1.38 -5.16
CA PRO A 17 -2.68 2.56 -4.35
C PRO A 17 -1.58 2.36 -3.31
N GLY A 18 -0.62 3.28 -3.26
CA GLY A 18 0.51 3.27 -2.33
C GLY A 18 1.65 2.30 -2.66
N PHE A 19 1.44 1.30 -3.52
CA PHE A 19 2.48 0.32 -3.88
C PHE A 19 3.62 0.97 -4.66
N ASP A 20 3.32 1.83 -5.65
CA ASP A 20 4.34 2.52 -6.44
C ASP A 20 5.26 3.38 -5.58
N THR A 21 4.72 4.01 -4.55
CA THR A 21 5.51 4.76 -3.56
C THR A 21 6.50 3.85 -2.83
N VAL A 22 6.04 2.67 -2.41
CA VAL A 22 6.86 1.71 -1.65
C VAL A 22 7.98 1.12 -2.50
N VAL A 23 7.74 0.86 -3.78
CA VAL A 23 8.75 0.31 -4.70
C VAL A 23 9.69 1.37 -5.29
N GLY A 24 9.50 2.67 -4.95
CA GLY A 24 10.38 3.76 -5.38
C GLY A 24 10.01 4.38 -6.73
N GLY A 25 8.71 4.47 -7.04
CA GLY A 25 8.17 5.19 -8.21
C GLY A 25 7.68 4.28 -9.33
N GLY A 26 7.14 3.11 -8.99
CA GLY A 26 6.61 2.13 -9.92
C GLY A 26 7.56 0.97 -10.24
N LEU A 27 7.04 -0.05 -10.89
CA LEU A 27 7.80 -1.24 -11.25
C LEU A 27 8.75 -0.94 -12.43
N PRO A 28 10.02 -1.41 -12.42
CA PRO A 28 10.86 -1.31 -13.60
C PRO A 28 10.24 -2.10 -14.76
N GLU A 29 10.07 -1.48 -15.93
CA GLU A 29 9.65 -2.20 -17.12
C GLU A 29 10.66 -3.32 -17.47
N PHE A 30 10.15 -4.41 -18.05
CA PHE A 30 10.91 -5.59 -18.48
C PHE A 30 11.64 -6.32 -17.36
N SER A 31 11.21 -6.08 -16.11
CA SER A 31 11.76 -6.76 -14.95
C SER A 31 11.12 -8.14 -14.72
N PHE A 32 11.90 -9.04 -14.16
CA PHE A 32 11.49 -10.37 -13.74
C PHE A 32 11.25 -10.36 -12.23
N ASN A 33 10.00 -10.46 -11.79
CA ASN A 33 9.59 -10.21 -10.41
C ASN A 33 9.03 -11.47 -9.74
N LEU A 34 9.28 -11.59 -8.45
CA LEU A 34 8.69 -12.61 -7.58
C LEU A 34 7.70 -11.96 -6.61
N ILE A 35 6.46 -12.45 -6.58
CA ILE A 35 5.49 -12.17 -5.53
C ILE A 35 5.41 -13.40 -4.62
N ALA A 36 6.00 -13.30 -3.44
CA ALA A 36 6.13 -14.39 -2.48
C ALA A 36 5.24 -14.18 -1.25
N GLY A 37 4.89 -15.26 -0.58
CA GLY A 37 4.14 -15.21 0.68
C GLY A 37 3.28 -16.44 0.92
N GLY A 38 2.76 -16.62 2.13
CA GLY A 38 1.90 -17.73 2.50
C GLY A 38 0.56 -17.79 1.76
N PRO A 39 -0.20 -18.87 1.90
CA PRO A 39 -1.57 -18.97 1.37
C PRO A 39 -2.45 -17.81 1.88
N GLY A 40 -3.34 -17.30 1.02
CA GLY A 40 -4.27 -16.22 1.39
C GLY A 40 -3.64 -14.85 1.64
N SER A 41 -2.34 -14.68 1.41
CA SER A 41 -1.66 -13.40 1.62
C SER A 41 -2.00 -12.31 0.61
N GLY A 42 -2.71 -12.63 -0.51
CA GLY A 42 -3.14 -11.64 -1.51
C GLY A 42 -2.26 -11.56 -2.77
N LYS A 43 -1.36 -12.53 -3.01
CA LYS A 43 -0.47 -12.58 -4.19
C LYS A 43 -1.23 -12.47 -5.51
N THR A 44 -2.23 -13.31 -5.69
CA THR A 44 -3.07 -13.36 -6.90
C THR A 44 -3.82 -12.04 -7.11
N ILE A 45 -4.33 -11.42 -6.03
CA ILE A 45 -5.03 -10.12 -6.10
C ILE A 45 -4.06 -9.03 -6.58
N LEU A 46 -2.85 -8.96 -5.99
CA LEU A 46 -1.83 -8.00 -6.41
C LEU A 46 -1.48 -8.16 -7.89
N ALA A 47 -1.22 -9.39 -8.35
CA ALA A 47 -0.87 -9.65 -9.74
C ALA A 47 -2.01 -9.29 -10.70
N HIS A 48 -3.26 -9.65 -10.39
CA HIS A 48 -4.42 -9.30 -11.21
C HIS A 48 -4.62 -7.78 -11.28
N GLN A 49 -4.53 -7.08 -10.16
CA GLN A 49 -4.70 -5.63 -10.14
C GLN A 49 -3.65 -4.93 -11.02
N ILE A 50 -2.39 -5.39 -11.00
CA ILE A 50 -1.33 -4.90 -11.89
C ILE A 50 -1.67 -5.20 -13.36
N MET A 51 -2.17 -6.41 -13.66
CA MET A 51 -2.56 -6.79 -15.02
C MET A 51 -3.69 -5.93 -15.55
N PHE A 52 -4.79 -5.80 -14.79
CA PHE A 52 -5.96 -5.01 -15.21
C PHE A 52 -5.65 -3.53 -15.38
N ALA A 53 -4.68 -3.01 -14.62
CA ALA A 53 -4.24 -1.62 -14.74
C ALA A 53 -3.42 -1.33 -16.01
N ASN A 54 -2.81 -2.35 -16.64
CA ASN A 54 -1.80 -2.15 -17.69
C ASN A 54 -2.07 -2.90 -18.99
N ALA A 55 -2.94 -3.92 -18.99
CA ALA A 55 -3.20 -4.70 -20.19
C ALA A 55 -3.98 -3.89 -21.22
N THR A 56 -3.53 -3.95 -22.48
CA THR A 56 -4.24 -3.41 -23.65
C THR A 56 -4.28 -4.47 -24.76
N VAL A 57 -5.10 -4.24 -25.77
CA VAL A 57 -5.21 -5.18 -26.91
C VAL A 57 -3.87 -5.26 -27.68
N GLU A 58 -3.13 -4.13 -27.78
CA GLU A 58 -1.83 -4.05 -28.45
C GLU A 58 -0.70 -4.67 -27.63
N ARG A 59 -0.79 -4.61 -26.31
CA ARG A 59 0.14 -5.20 -25.35
C ARG A 59 -0.63 -6.00 -24.30
N PRO A 60 -1.07 -7.22 -24.65
CA PRO A 60 -1.90 -8.02 -23.76
C PRO A 60 -1.12 -8.51 -22.53
N ALA A 61 -1.86 -8.99 -21.55
CA ALA A 61 -1.31 -9.73 -20.42
C ALA A 61 -1.62 -11.22 -20.56
N LEU A 62 -0.64 -12.06 -20.29
CA LEU A 62 -0.79 -13.51 -20.23
C LEU A 62 -0.74 -13.97 -18.77
N TYR A 63 -1.74 -14.73 -18.35
CA TYR A 63 -1.79 -15.35 -17.05
C TYR A 63 -1.74 -16.86 -17.17
N PHE A 64 -0.62 -17.44 -16.80
CA PHE A 64 -0.42 -18.88 -16.77
C PHE A 64 -0.81 -19.45 -15.41
N THR A 65 -1.79 -20.37 -15.40
CA THR A 65 -2.20 -21.09 -14.20
C THR A 65 -1.76 -22.54 -14.25
N VAL A 66 -1.22 -23.03 -13.15
CA VAL A 66 -0.71 -24.39 -13.01
C VAL A 66 -1.64 -25.25 -12.15
N LEU A 67 -2.37 -24.64 -11.24
CA LEU A 67 -3.35 -25.36 -10.43
C LEU A 67 -4.61 -25.58 -11.24
N GLY A 68 -5.15 -26.81 -11.20
CA GLY A 68 -6.39 -27.20 -11.91
C GLY A 68 -7.65 -26.46 -11.47
N GLU A 69 -7.53 -25.25 -10.93
CA GLU A 69 -8.67 -24.40 -10.66
C GLU A 69 -9.22 -23.89 -12.00
N PRO A 70 -10.49 -24.17 -12.30
CA PRO A 70 -11.09 -23.69 -13.54
C PRO A 70 -10.99 -22.17 -13.61
N THR A 71 -10.52 -21.64 -14.74
CA THR A 71 -10.40 -20.20 -15.00
C THR A 71 -11.70 -19.45 -14.70
N LEU A 72 -12.85 -20.06 -14.99
CA LEU A 72 -14.16 -19.51 -14.68
C LEU A 72 -14.40 -19.30 -13.17
N LYS A 73 -13.89 -20.20 -12.33
CA LYS A 73 -14.01 -20.06 -10.87
C LYS A 73 -13.15 -18.90 -10.37
N MET A 74 -11.92 -18.81 -10.84
CA MET A 74 -11.02 -17.68 -10.53
C MET A 74 -11.63 -16.34 -10.97
N LEU A 75 -12.11 -16.24 -12.20
CA LEU A 75 -12.76 -15.03 -12.70
C LEU A 75 -14.00 -14.65 -11.89
N ARG A 76 -14.78 -15.64 -11.41
CA ARG A 76 -15.94 -15.38 -10.55
C ARG A 76 -15.54 -14.66 -9.26
N TYR A 77 -14.41 -14.99 -8.66
CA TYR A 77 -13.91 -14.31 -7.46
C TYR A 77 -13.35 -12.92 -7.81
N GLN A 78 -12.66 -12.78 -8.94
CA GLN A 78 -12.08 -11.51 -9.35
C GLN A 78 -13.13 -10.45 -9.69
N ARG A 79 -14.29 -10.86 -10.20
CA ARG A 79 -15.46 -9.98 -10.49
C ARG A 79 -16.00 -9.24 -9.26
N GLN A 80 -15.62 -9.63 -8.05
CA GLN A 80 -16.04 -8.93 -6.83
C GLN A 80 -15.24 -7.65 -6.60
N PHE A 81 -14.12 -7.47 -7.29
CA PHE A 81 -13.25 -6.31 -7.13
C PHE A 81 -13.55 -5.24 -8.20
N LYS A 82 -13.52 -3.97 -7.82
CA LYS A 82 -13.78 -2.84 -8.73
C LYS A 82 -12.70 -2.64 -9.80
N TYR A 83 -11.48 -3.15 -9.61
CA TYR A 83 -10.46 -3.11 -10.64
C TYR A 83 -10.69 -4.10 -11.78
N PHE A 84 -11.62 -5.06 -11.60
CA PHE A 84 -11.92 -6.04 -12.61
C PHE A 84 -12.77 -5.42 -13.72
N ASP A 85 -12.24 -5.47 -14.95
CA ASP A 85 -12.95 -5.07 -16.15
C ASP A 85 -13.29 -6.31 -16.99
N PRO A 86 -14.57 -6.68 -17.14
CA PRO A 86 -14.97 -7.84 -17.94
C PRO A 86 -14.60 -7.71 -19.41
N ASP A 87 -14.51 -6.50 -19.96
CA ASP A 87 -14.21 -6.27 -21.37
C ASP A 87 -12.73 -6.53 -21.68
N LEU A 88 -11.84 -6.38 -20.71
CA LEU A 88 -10.41 -6.74 -20.82
C LEU A 88 -10.20 -8.25 -20.69
N ALA A 89 -11.06 -8.95 -19.96
CA ALA A 89 -10.93 -10.39 -19.76
C ALA A 89 -11.26 -11.15 -21.06
N GLY A 90 -10.24 -11.72 -21.70
CA GLY A 90 -10.33 -12.42 -22.99
C GLY A 90 -9.97 -11.59 -24.21
N SER A 91 -10.06 -10.26 -24.16
CA SER A 91 -9.59 -9.36 -25.23
C SER A 91 -8.14 -8.93 -25.05
N ALA A 92 -7.78 -8.44 -23.86
CA ALA A 92 -6.45 -7.98 -23.51
C ALA A 92 -5.76 -8.84 -22.43
N ILE A 93 -6.52 -9.65 -21.68
CA ILE A 93 -5.99 -10.56 -20.67
C ILE A 93 -6.35 -11.99 -21.03
N HIS A 94 -5.33 -12.81 -21.29
CA HIS A 94 -5.51 -14.21 -21.69
C HIS A 94 -5.07 -15.15 -20.57
N PHE A 95 -5.97 -16.07 -20.20
CA PHE A 95 -5.72 -17.08 -19.18
C PHE A 95 -5.36 -18.41 -19.85
N ILE A 96 -4.19 -18.95 -19.53
CA ILE A 96 -3.63 -20.14 -20.14
C ILE A 96 -3.39 -21.19 -19.06
N ASN A 97 -3.93 -22.38 -19.23
CA ASN A 97 -3.75 -23.48 -18.28
C ASN A 97 -2.57 -24.35 -18.69
N LEU A 98 -1.61 -24.54 -17.76
CA LEU A 98 -0.42 -25.37 -17.92
C LEU A 98 -0.51 -26.71 -17.18
N SER A 99 -1.70 -27.09 -16.69
CA SER A 99 -1.85 -28.29 -15.84
C SER A 99 -1.45 -29.59 -16.54
N ALA A 100 -1.66 -29.68 -17.86
CA ALA A 100 -1.27 -30.85 -18.64
C ALA A 100 0.26 -31.01 -18.66
N GLU A 101 0.97 -29.95 -19.03
CA GLU A 101 2.44 -29.94 -19.14
C GLU A 101 3.12 -30.17 -17.79
N VAL A 102 2.52 -29.67 -16.71
CA VAL A 102 3.05 -29.88 -15.36
C VAL A 102 2.81 -31.29 -14.82
N MET A 103 1.69 -31.93 -15.19
CA MET A 103 1.42 -33.33 -14.81
C MET A 103 2.44 -34.29 -15.37
N ASP A 104 2.94 -34.05 -16.59
CA ASP A 104 3.99 -34.84 -17.23
C ASP A 104 5.38 -34.61 -16.63
N ARG A 105 5.50 -33.71 -15.65
CA ARG A 105 6.74 -33.37 -14.92
C ARG A 105 7.90 -32.94 -15.82
N ASN A 106 7.62 -32.47 -17.03
CA ASN A 106 8.63 -32.01 -17.96
C ASN A 106 8.74 -30.47 -17.95
N LEU A 107 9.71 -29.94 -17.22
CA LEU A 107 9.95 -28.49 -17.15
C LEU A 107 10.28 -27.90 -18.54
N GLY A 108 10.82 -28.72 -19.47
CA GLY A 108 11.09 -28.31 -20.85
C GLY A 108 9.81 -27.98 -21.63
N ASP A 109 8.79 -28.78 -21.48
CA ASP A 109 7.51 -28.59 -22.17
C ASP A 109 6.74 -27.39 -21.58
N VAL A 110 6.79 -27.22 -20.26
CA VAL A 110 6.24 -26.03 -19.58
C VAL A 110 6.92 -24.76 -20.11
N LEU A 111 8.25 -24.76 -20.20
CA LEU A 111 9.01 -23.62 -20.72
C LEU A 111 8.65 -23.37 -22.20
N ALA A 112 8.64 -24.40 -23.03
CA ALA A 112 8.32 -24.30 -24.45
C ALA A 112 6.90 -23.71 -24.65
N ARG A 113 5.94 -24.12 -23.85
CA ARG A 113 4.56 -23.58 -23.89
C ARG A 113 4.52 -22.10 -23.52
N ILE A 114 5.15 -21.71 -22.40
CA ILE A 114 5.21 -20.29 -22.00
C ILE A 114 5.89 -19.45 -23.07
N VAL A 115 7.01 -19.90 -23.61
CA VAL A 115 7.76 -19.19 -24.66
C VAL A 115 6.91 -19.05 -25.93
N SER A 116 6.30 -20.12 -26.42
CA SER A 116 5.49 -20.07 -27.64
C SER A 116 4.28 -19.13 -27.54
N GLU A 117 3.61 -19.09 -26.39
CA GLU A 117 2.49 -18.17 -26.16
C GLU A 117 2.98 -16.72 -26.05
N THR A 118 4.13 -16.50 -25.42
CA THR A 118 4.74 -15.16 -25.30
C THR A 118 5.16 -14.63 -26.66
N GLU A 119 5.80 -15.47 -27.50
CA GLU A 119 6.19 -15.10 -28.85
C GLU A 119 4.99 -14.76 -29.74
N ARG A 120 3.91 -15.53 -29.60
CA ARG A 120 2.68 -15.35 -30.36
C ARG A 120 1.96 -14.06 -29.99
N ALA A 121 1.82 -13.78 -28.68
CA ALA A 121 1.00 -12.69 -28.16
C ALA A 121 1.78 -11.38 -27.97
N LYS A 122 3.10 -11.41 -27.84
CA LYS A 122 3.98 -10.27 -27.53
C LYS A 122 3.44 -9.44 -26.35
N PRO A 123 3.24 -10.07 -25.19
CA PRO A 123 2.57 -9.43 -24.07
C PRO A 123 3.41 -8.35 -23.41
N GLY A 124 2.75 -7.33 -22.85
CA GLY A 124 3.40 -6.38 -21.93
C GLY A 124 3.66 -6.98 -20.56
N ILE A 125 2.77 -7.89 -20.12
CA ILE A 125 2.84 -8.52 -18.80
C ILE A 125 2.66 -10.04 -18.95
N VAL A 126 3.46 -10.79 -18.19
CA VAL A 126 3.29 -12.24 -17.98
C VAL A 126 3.20 -12.55 -16.50
N VAL A 127 2.22 -13.33 -16.10
CA VAL A 127 2.07 -13.84 -14.74
C VAL A 127 2.06 -15.36 -14.75
N VAL A 128 2.78 -16.00 -13.83
CA VAL A 128 2.79 -17.45 -13.62
C VAL A 128 2.34 -17.77 -12.19
N ASP A 129 1.16 -18.37 -12.04
CA ASP A 129 0.53 -18.75 -10.76
C ASP A 129 0.19 -20.26 -10.75
N SER A 130 0.77 -21.09 -9.90
CA SER A 130 1.83 -20.75 -8.97
C SER A 130 3.12 -21.41 -9.41
N PHE A 131 4.19 -20.66 -9.42
CA PHE A 131 5.52 -21.14 -9.81
C PHE A 131 6.02 -22.28 -8.92
N ARG A 132 5.68 -22.30 -7.63
CA ARG A 132 6.08 -23.38 -6.71
C ARG A 132 5.54 -24.76 -7.16
N THR A 133 4.38 -24.80 -7.79
CA THR A 133 3.80 -26.04 -8.29
C THR A 133 4.61 -26.57 -9.49
N ILE A 134 5.16 -25.69 -10.31
CA ILE A 134 6.05 -26.06 -11.45
C ILE A 134 7.36 -26.64 -10.90
N GLY A 135 7.95 -26.02 -9.86
CA GLY A 135 9.19 -26.47 -9.24
C GLY A 135 9.07 -27.73 -8.37
N GLY A 136 7.85 -28.22 -8.16
CA GLY A 136 7.57 -29.34 -7.24
C GLY A 136 7.62 -28.93 -5.76
N GLN A 137 6.84 -29.62 -4.92
CA GLN A 137 7.00 -29.52 -3.46
C GLN A 137 8.31 -30.22 -3.04
N SER A 138 8.90 -29.79 -1.92
CA SER A 138 10.06 -30.44 -1.30
C SER A 138 9.83 -31.95 -1.24
N GLY A 139 10.54 -32.74 -2.08
CA GLY A 139 10.32 -34.19 -2.20
C GLY A 139 9.80 -34.66 -3.56
N SER A 140 9.51 -33.79 -4.53
CA SER A 140 8.90 -34.14 -5.82
C SER A 140 9.88 -34.65 -6.91
N GLY A 141 11.13 -34.83 -6.59
CA GLY A 141 12.09 -35.51 -7.49
C GLY A 141 12.67 -34.67 -8.62
N VAL A 142 12.32 -33.39 -8.76
CA VAL A 142 13.01 -32.50 -9.69
C VAL A 142 14.33 -32.06 -9.07
N PRO A 143 15.48 -32.32 -9.70
CA PRO A 143 16.76 -31.87 -9.18
C PRO A 143 16.83 -30.35 -9.07
N PRO A 144 17.41 -29.78 -8.01
CA PRO A 144 17.57 -28.32 -7.87
C PRO A 144 18.23 -27.65 -9.09
N ILE A 145 19.15 -28.33 -9.73
CA ILE A 145 19.86 -27.83 -10.94
C ILE A 145 18.88 -27.63 -12.10
N GLU A 146 17.92 -28.51 -12.31
CA GLU A 146 16.92 -28.36 -13.38
C GLU A 146 16.01 -27.18 -13.13
N LEU A 147 15.61 -26.95 -11.90
CA LEU A 147 14.82 -25.79 -11.50
C LEU A 147 15.61 -24.48 -11.71
N ASP A 148 16.89 -24.44 -11.36
CA ASP A 148 17.78 -23.32 -11.60
C ASP A 148 17.84 -22.96 -13.10
N GLN A 149 18.09 -23.98 -13.94
CA GLN A 149 18.15 -23.80 -15.37
C GLN A 149 16.82 -23.34 -15.97
N PHE A 150 15.71 -23.88 -15.49
CA PHE A 150 14.38 -23.47 -15.92
C PHE A 150 14.14 -21.99 -15.59
N VAL A 151 14.40 -21.55 -14.35
CA VAL A 151 14.19 -20.15 -13.93
C VAL A 151 15.07 -19.19 -14.73
N GLN A 152 16.34 -19.54 -14.93
CA GLN A 152 17.27 -18.72 -15.71
C GLN A 152 16.82 -18.57 -17.17
N ARG A 153 16.42 -19.67 -17.80
CA ARG A 153 15.92 -19.66 -19.20
C ARG A 153 14.63 -18.89 -19.32
N LEU A 154 13.68 -19.09 -18.39
CA LEU A 154 12.41 -18.35 -18.37
C LEU A 154 12.66 -16.85 -18.25
N ALA A 155 13.49 -16.43 -17.28
CA ALA A 155 13.83 -15.03 -17.09
C ALA A 155 14.49 -14.41 -18.32
N LEU A 156 15.43 -15.12 -18.93
CA LEU A 156 16.11 -14.66 -20.14
C LEU A 156 15.10 -14.47 -21.30
N HIS A 157 14.24 -15.45 -21.55
CA HIS A 157 13.23 -15.36 -22.61
C HIS A 157 12.27 -14.20 -22.39
N LEU A 158 11.68 -14.07 -21.20
CA LEU A 158 10.71 -13.02 -20.88
C LEU A 158 11.34 -11.61 -20.96
N THR A 159 12.58 -11.46 -20.51
CA THR A 159 13.31 -10.19 -20.61
C THR A 159 13.66 -9.84 -22.08
N THR A 160 14.05 -10.84 -22.88
CA THR A 160 14.36 -10.63 -24.29
C THR A 160 13.14 -10.16 -25.09
N TRP A 161 11.95 -10.59 -24.71
CA TRP A 161 10.68 -10.16 -25.32
C TRP A 161 10.11 -8.85 -24.73
N GLU A 162 10.92 -8.11 -23.98
CA GLU A 162 10.50 -6.83 -23.36
C GLU A 162 9.19 -6.96 -22.54
N THR A 163 9.10 -8.03 -21.77
CA THR A 163 7.93 -8.36 -20.97
C THR A 163 8.22 -8.16 -19.49
N THR A 164 7.36 -7.44 -18.78
CA THR A 164 7.39 -7.40 -17.31
C THR A 164 6.71 -8.63 -16.76
N SER A 165 7.41 -9.43 -15.97
CA SER A 165 6.92 -10.73 -15.55
C SER A 165 6.83 -10.86 -14.03
N PHE A 166 5.83 -11.63 -13.57
CA PHE A 166 5.54 -11.91 -12.17
C PHE A 166 5.39 -13.41 -11.95
N LEU A 167 6.28 -13.99 -11.16
CA LEU A 167 6.12 -15.33 -10.64
C LEU A 167 5.44 -15.28 -9.28
N LEU A 168 4.36 -16.02 -9.09
CA LEU A 168 3.68 -16.13 -7.81
C LEU A 168 4.09 -17.44 -7.13
N GLY A 169 4.51 -17.36 -5.87
CA GLY A 169 4.94 -18.54 -5.16
C GLY A 169 4.61 -18.49 -3.66
N GLU A 170 4.28 -19.67 -3.14
CA GLU A 170 4.14 -19.87 -1.69
C GLU A 170 5.49 -20.28 -1.12
N TYR A 171 6.08 -19.39 -0.33
CA TYR A 171 7.38 -19.60 0.30
C TYR A 171 7.28 -19.34 1.80
N ALA A 172 7.99 -20.14 2.58
CA ALA A 172 8.30 -19.83 3.97
C ALA A 172 9.54 -18.91 4.02
N VAL A 173 9.70 -18.16 5.12
CA VAL A 173 10.81 -17.22 5.29
C VAL A 173 12.18 -17.91 5.21
N GLU A 174 12.24 -19.17 5.62
CA GLU A 174 13.43 -20.00 5.61
C GLU A 174 13.84 -20.49 4.21
N GLU A 175 12.94 -20.41 3.22
CA GLU A 175 13.15 -20.91 1.86
C GLU A 175 13.79 -19.88 0.90
N GLN A 176 14.35 -18.79 1.40
CA GLN A 176 15.00 -17.72 0.57
C GLN A 176 16.23 -18.21 -0.23
N ARG A 177 16.64 -19.47 -0.07
CA ARG A 177 17.70 -20.09 -0.86
C ARG A 177 17.24 -20.64 -2.22
N ASN A 178 15.96 -20.51 -2.55
CA ASN A 178 15.45 -20.93 -3.86
C ASN A 178 16.07 -20.09 -4.98
N PRO A 179 16.45 -20.67 -6.12
CA PRO A 179 17.09 -20.00 -7.26
C PRO A 179 16.34 -18.77 -7.76
N VAL A 180 15.02 -18.77 -7.69
CA VAL A 180 14.18 -17.67 -8.14
C VAL A 180 14.51 -16.35 -7.42
N PHE A 181 14.92 -16.42 -6.15
CA PHE A 181 15.29 -15.22 -5.37
C PHE A 181 16.58 -14.56 -5.90
N THR A 182 17.49 -15.36 -6.45
CA THR A 182 18.74 -14.87 -7.03
C THR A 182 18.49 -14.21 -8.38
N VAL A 183 17.69 -14.82 -9.23
CA VAL A 183 17.43 -14.39 -10.62
C VAL A 183 16.50 -13.17 -10.64
N ALA A 184 15.49 -13.10 -9.76
CA ALA A 184 14.50 -12.04 -9.74
C ALA A 184 15.12 -10.64 -9.61
N ASP A 185 14.59 -9.68 -10.38
CA ASP A 185 14.93 -8.25 -10.29
C ASP A 185 14.16 -7.56 -9.17
N GLY A 186 12.90 -7.95 -8.98
CA GLY A 186 12.02 -7.50 -7.90
C GLY A 186 11.55 -8.67 -7.04
N ILE A 187 11.50 -8.47 -5.70
CA ILE A 187 10.96 -9.46 -4.77
C ILE A 187 10.03 -8.75 -3.79
N PHE A 188 8.74 -9.10 -3.86
CA PHE A 188 7.67 -8.54 -3.06
C PHE A 188 7.14 -9.64 -2.14
N TRP A 189 7.33 -9.47 -0.84
CA TRP A 189 6.92 -10.44 0.17
C TRP A 189 5.63 -10.00 0.84
N LEU A 190 4.58 -10.82 0.71
CA LEU A 190 3.30 -10.61 1.35
C LEU A 190 3.14 -11.57 2.53
N SER A 191 2.85 -11.04 3.69
CA SER A 191 2.61 -11.83 4.89
C SER A 191 1.29 -11.43 5.56
N GLN A 192 0.72 -12.37 6.31
CA GLN A 192 -0.40 -12.10 7.20
C GLN A 192 -0.11 -12.72 8.55
N ALA A 193 -0.49 -12.03 9.60
CA ALA A 193 -0.36 -12.47 10.97
C ALA A 193 -1.63 -12.08 11.74
N THR A 194 -2.00 -12.89 12.75
CA THR A 194 -3.05 -12.51 13.69
C THR A 194 -2.40 -11.69 14.80
N ASP A 195 -2.81 -10.45 14.96
CA ASP A 195 -2.42 -9.59 16.07
C ASP A 195 -3.67 -9.14 16.80
N ARG A 196 -3.76 -9.43 18.11
CA ARG A 196 -4.88 -9.05 19.00
C ARG A 196 -6.27 -9.31 18.40
N ASN A 197 -6.50 -10.52 17.87
CA ASN A 197 -7.75 -10.94 17.20
C ASN A 197 -8.06 -10.26 15.86
N SER A 198 -7.12 -9.50 15.29
CA SER A 198 -7.20 -8.93 13.94
C SER A 198 -6.19 -9.56 13.00
N VAL A 199 -6.57 -9.69 11.72
CA VAL A 199 -5.62 -10.12 10.68
C VAL A 199 -4.90 -8.91 10.12
N VAL A 200 -3.61 -8.80 10.42
CA VAL A 200 -2.74 -7.74 9.90
C VAL A 200 -1.96 -8.28 8.71
N ARG A 201 -2.03 -7.59 7.58
CA ARG A 201 -1.28 -7.92 6.37
C ARG A 201 -0.13 -6.94 6.17
N LYS A 202 1.06 -7.47 5.86
CA LYS A 202 2.28 -6.69 5.63
C LYS A 202 2.90 -7.03 4.29
N LEU A 203 3.37 -6.00 3.60
CA LEU A 203 4.17 -6.07 2.39
C LEU A 203 5.60 -5.63 2.71
N GLN A 204 6.57 -6.38 2.22
CA GLN A 204 7.98 -6.00 2.25
C GLN A 204 8.57 -6.08 0.84
N VAL A 205 9.28 -5.04 0.44
CA VAL A 205 10.11 -5.08 -0.76
C VAL A 205 11.50 -5.55 -0.34
N ILE A 206 11.83 -6.79 -0.68
CA ILE A 206 13.14 -7.39 -0.35
C ILE A 206 14.19 -6.90 -1.34
N LYS A 207 13.82 -6.76 -2.61
CA LYS A 207 14.72 -6.40 -3.70
C LYS A 207 13.95 -5.65 -4.79
N THR A 208 14.56 -4.63 -5.37
CA THR A 208 14.15 -4.01 -6.63
C THR A 208 15.38 -3.42 -7.30
N ARG A 209 15.79 -3.97 -8.44
CA ARG A 209 16.94 -3.47 -9.17
C ARG A 209 16.63 -2.12 -9.81
N GLY A 210 17.59 -1.21 -9.74
CA GLY A 210 17.48 0.13 -10.34
C GLY A 210 16.53 1.10 -9.63
N ARG A 211 16.04 0.76 -8.44
CA ARG A 211 15.17 1.60 -7.60
C ARG A 211 15.65 1.60 -6.16
N ALA A 212 15.24 2.61 -5.41
CA ALA A 212 15.42 2.71 -3.96
C ALA A 212 14.06 2.50 -3.28
N PRO A 213 13.68 1.26 -2.96
CA PRO A 213 12.39 1.01 -2.31
C PRO A 213 12.39 1.54 -0.89
N MET A 214 11.21 1.86 -0.37
CA MET A 214 11.05 2.21 1.03
C MET A 214 11.33 1.00 1.92
N PRO A 215 12.23 1.11 2.90
CA PRO A 215 12.60 -0.02 3.75
C PRO A 215 11.51 -0.38 4.76
N GLY A 216 11.47 -1.64 5.15
CA GLY A 216 10.64 -2.17 6.24
C GLY A 216 9.34 -2.82 5.79
N LEU A 217 8.45 -3.05 6.77
CA LEU A 217 7.16 -3.68 6.56
C LEU A 217 6.08 -2.61 6.38
N HIS A 218 5.37 -2.65 5.27
CA HIS A 218 4.26 -1.75 4.95
C HIS A 218 2.94 -2.48 5.16
N THR A 219 1.99 -1.84 5.84
CA THR A 219 0.66 -2.43 6.00
C THR A 219 -0.10 -2.37 4.68
N PHE A 220 -0.91 -3.37 4.40
CA PHE A 220 -1.86 -3.31 3.29
C PHE A 220 -3.20 -3.93 3.68
N ARG A 221 -4.23 -3.57 2.95
CA ARG A 221 -5.59 -4.09 3.05
C ARG A 221 -6.05 -4.64 1.72
N ILE A 222 -7.02 -5.53 1.79
CA ILE A 222 -7.78 -6.02 0.65
C ILE A 222 -9.23 -5.64 0.93
N THR A 223 -9.82 -4.84 0.06
CA THR A 223 -11.21 -4.37 0.10
C THR A 223 -11.86 -4.64 -1.26
N ASP A 224 -13.10 -4.23 -1.44
CA ASP A 224 -13.78 -4.32 -2.75
C ASP A 224 -13.05 -3.51 -3.84
N ASP A 225 -12.25 -2.49 -3.46
CA ASP A 225 -11.42 -1.74 -4.40
C ASP A 225 -10.12 -2.48 -4.80
N GLY A 226 -9.86 -3.66 -4.20
CA GLY A 226 -8.64 -4.43 -4.37
C GLY A 226 -7.65 -4.25 -3.22
N LEU A 227 -6.37 -4.41 -3.54
CA LEU A 227 -5.26 -4.27 -2.60
C LEU A 227 -4.83 -2.81 -2.54
N GLN A 228 -4.71 -2.27 -1.33
CA GLN A 228 -4.17 -0.95 -1.05
C GLN A 228 -3.02 -1.06 -0.06
N VAL A 229 -1.88 -0.48 -0.42
CA VAL A 229 -0.68 -0.43 0.43
C VAL A 229 -0.60 0.91 1.14
N PHE A 230 -0.26 0.86 2.42
CA PHE A 230 -0.02 2.02 3.26
C PHE A 230 1.49 2.12 3.53
N PRO A 231 2.19 3.04 2.84
CA PRO A 231 3.62 3.22 3.04
C PRO A 231 3.93 3.55 4.50
N ARG A 232 4.96 2.91 5.06
CA ARG A 232 5.46 3.27 6.39
C ARG A 232 5.96 4.72 6.36
N ILE A 233 5.58 5.51 7.36
CA ILE A 233 6.06 6.88 7.49
C ILE A 233 7.56 6.84 7.80
N PRO A 234 8.43 7.43 6.95
CA PRO A 234 9.86 7.43 7.19
C PRO A 234 10.20 8.19 8.48
N GLU A 235 11.12 7.65 9.27
CA GLU A 235 11.56 8.27 10.53
C GLU A 235 12.19 9.66 10.33
N HIS A 236 12.66 9.95 9.12
CA HIS A 236 13.36 11.18 8.77
C HIS A 236 12.49 12.25 8.09
N THR A 237 11.19 12.01 7.91
CA THR A 237 10.28 13.07 7.44
C THR A 237 9.96 14.04 8.59
N ARG A 238 11.00 14.48 9.29
CA ARG A 238 10.92 15.72 10.05
C ARG A 238 10.98 16.84 9.02
N LEU A 239 9.83 17.28 8.56
CA LEU A 239 9.70 18.63 8.07
C LEU A 239 10.17 19.54 9.22
N ARG A 240 11.44 19.95 9.20
CA ARG A 240 11.90 21.10 9.97
C ARG A 240 11.16 22.30 9.39
N HIS A 241 9.92 22.50 9.81
CA HIS A 241 9.38 23.82 9.77
C HIS A 241 10.20 24.60 10.80
N GLU A 242 11.03 25.51 10.35
CA GLU A 242 11.49 26.66 11.13
C GLU A 242 10.25 27.53 11.42
N GLN A 243 9.29 26.97 12.14
CA GLN A 243 8.19 27.74 12.66
C GLN A 243 8.74 28.51 13.85
N GLN A 244 8.63 29.83 13.76
CA GLN A 244 8.74 30.69 14.95
C GLN A 244 7.99 30.00 16.07
N ARG A 245 8.59 29.93 17.26
CA ARG A 245 8.00 29.30 18.47
C ARG A 245 6.78 30.12 18.94
N ARG A 246 5.70 30.09 18.11
CA ARG A 246 4.42 30.73 18.40
C ARG A 246 3.71 29.92 19.48
N ARG A 247 3.10 30.59 20.43
CA ARG A 247 2.22 29.94 21.40
C ARG A 247 0.79 29.99 20.91
N LEU A 248 0.08 28.90 21.12
CA LEU A 248 -1.31 28.69 20.76
C LEU A 248 -2.13 28.72 22.04
N SER A 249 -3.11 29.61 22.14
CA SER A 249 -4.03 29.65 23.27
C SER A 249 -4.83 28.36 23.37
N THR A 250 -5.03 27.87 24.58
CA THR A 250 -5.90 26.73 24.86
C THR A 250 -7.38 27.11 24.83
N GLY A 251 -7.72 28.39 24.79
CA GLY A 251 -9.06 28.92 25.00
C GLY A 251 -9.49 28.87 26.46
N VAL A 252 -8.61 28.48 27.38
CA VAL A 252 -8.83 28.46 28.82
C VAL A 252 -7.87 29.45 29.47
N PRO A 253 -8.32 30.70 29.80
CA PRO A 253 -7.40 31.77 30.22
C PRO A 253 -6.50 31.40 31.38
N GLY A 254 -7.04 30.84 32.45
CA GLY A 254 -6.22 30.42 33.59
C GLY A 254 -5.24 29.31 33.29
N LEU A 255 -5.55 28.42 32.34
CA LEU A 255 -4.63 27.39 31.91
C LEU A 255 -3.49 27.98 31.09
N ASP A 256 -3.81 28.92 30.20
CA ASP A 256 -2.78 29.60 29.39
C ASP A 256 -1.76 30.32 30.27
N GLU A 257 -2.21 31.01 31.33
CA GLU A 257 -1.35 31.65 32.31
C GLU A 257 -0.44 30.65 33.02
N MET A 258 -1.00 29.51 33.48
CA MET A 258 -0.23 28.45 34.17
C MET A 258 0.87 27.83 33.30
N ILE A 259 0.67 27.73 31.98
CA ILE A 259 1.63 27.13 31.06
C ILE A 259 2.44 28.19 30.30
N GLY A 260 2.44 29.44 30.79
CA GLY A 260 3.26 30.52 30.24
C GLY A 260 2.81 31.07 28.89
N GLY A 261 1.48 31.16 28.68
CA GLY A 261 0.87 31.81 27.50
C GLY A 261 0.38 30.83 26.40
N GLY A 262 0.07 29.60 26.77
CA GLY A 262 -0.45 28.60 25.86
C GLY A 262 0.56 27.55 25.40
N VAL A 263 0.13 26.66 24.50
CA VAL A 263 0.90 25.54 23.96
C VAL A 263 1.86 26.02 22.88
N VAL A 264 3.11 25.53 22.86
CA VAL A 264 4.06 25.86 21.79
C VAL A 264 3.65 25.15 20.49
N ALA A 265 3.57 25.89 19.40
CA ALA A 265 3.24 25.32 18.10
C ALA A 265 4.25 24.23 17.67
N GLY A 266 3.73 23.08 17.30
CA GLY A 266 4.55 21.89 16.92
C GLY A 266 4.84 20.94 18.08
N ASP A 267 4.52 21.29 19.32
CA ASP A 267 4.68 20.38 20.45
C ASP A 267 3.56 19.32 20.51
N ALA A 268 3.89 18.14 21.02
CA ALA A 268 2.94 17.11 21.37
C ALA A 268 2.58 17.25 22.85
N VAL A 269 1.30 17.45 23.13
CA VAL A 269 0.79 17.64 24.51
C VAL A 269 -0.08 16.45 24.90
N MET A 270 0.14 15.90 26.07
CA MET A 270 -0.67 14.83 26.65
C MET A 270 -1.46 15.33 27.84
N LEU A 271 -2.79 15.17 27.80
CA LEU A 271 -3.70 15.45 28.92
C LEU A 271 -3.98 14.16 29.68
N THR A 272 -3.58 14.09 30.95
CA THR A 272 -3.79 12.92 31.81
C THR A 272 -4.70 13.25 32.97
N GLY A 273 -5.48 12.28 33.45
CA GLY A 273 -6.36 12.40 34.57
C GLY A 273 -7.44 11.32 34.64
N PRO A 274 -8.15 11.13 35.71
CA PRO A 274 -9.21 10.14 35.85
C PRO A 274 -10.40 10.44 34.91
N ALA A 275 -11.32 9.48 34.76
CA ALA A 275 -12.57 9.70 34.03
C ALA A 275 -13.34 10.90 34.63
N GLY A 276 -13.96 11.71 33.77
CA GLY A 276 -14.71 12.89 34.19
C GLY A 276 -13.89 14.14 34.56
N SER A 277 -12.55 14.10 34.55
CA SER A 277 -11.69 15.25 34.90
C SER A 277 -11.64 16.40 33.87
N GLY A 278 -12.42 16.33 32.79
CA GLY A 278 -12.49 17.42 31.81
C GLY A 278 -11.46 17.34 30.67
N LYS A 279 -10.69 16.24 30.51
CA LYS A 279 -9.68 16.10 29.45
C LYS A 279 -10.23 16.38 28.06
N SER A 280 -11.31 15.72 27.68
CA SER A 280 -11.94 15.92 26.37
C SER A 280 -12.50 17.33 26.20
N THR A 281 -12.97 17.94 27.29
CA THR A 281 -13.47 19.33 27.30
C THR A 281 -12.37 20.33 26.98
N VAL A 282 -11.21 20.24 27.65
CA VAL A 282 -10.05 21.11 27.40
C VAL A 282 -9.53 20.91 25.99
N ALA A 283 -9.45 19.66 25.54
CA ALA A 283 -9.00 19.36 24.20
C ALA A 283 -9.94 19.89 23.11
N THR A 284 -11.25 19.75 23.28
CA THR A 284 -12.27 20.34 22.38
C THR A 284 -12.17 21.85 22.35
N GLN A 285 -12.01 22.49 23.53
CA GLN A 285 -11.90 23.94 23.67
C GLN A 285 -10.63 24.47 22.97
N PHE A 286 -9.50 23.77 23.07
CA PHE A 286 -8.28 24.08 22.34
C PHE A 286 -8.49 24.08 20.82
N ILE A 287 -9.20 23.07 20.29
CA ILE A 287 -9.54 23.01 18.86
C ILE A 287 -10.50 24.15 18.49
N ALA A 288 -11.57 24.38 19.28
CA ALA A 288 -12.52 25.44 19.01
C ALA A 288 -11.84 26.82 18.97
N GLU A 289 -10.93 27.10 19.91
CA GLU A 289 -10.15 28.34 19.93
C GLU A 289 -9.31 28.51 18.66
N GLY A 290 -8.64 27.46 18.19
CA GLY A 290 -7.90 27.50 16.93
C GLY A 290 -8.78 27.78 15.71
N LEU A 291 -9.95 27.16 15.66
CA LEU A 291 -10.91 27.37 14.58
C LEU A 291 -11.46 28.81 14.56
N LYS A 292 -11.69 29.43 15.73
CA LYS A 292 -12.06 30.86 15.87
C LYS A 292 -10.95 31.78 15.32
N GLN A 293 -9.69 31.38 15.49
CA GLN A 293 -8.53 32.08 14.92
C GLN A 293 -8.28 31.81 13.43
N GLY A 294 -9.18 31.06 12.75
CA GLY A 294 -9.10 30.76 11.32
C GLY A 294 -8.19 29.58 10.97
N GLU A 295 -7.77 28.80 11.95
CA GLU A 295 -7.03 27.57 11.74
C GLU A 295 -7.97 26.43 11.35
N THR A 296 -7.42 25.27 10.96
CA THR A 296 -8.18 24.05 10.71
C THR A 296 -7.83 23.01 11.77
N GLY A 297 -8.74 22.07 12.05
CA GLY A 297 -8.54 21.06 13.08
C GLY A 297 -8.93 19.66 12.61
N VAL A 298 -8.36 18.65 13.25
CA VAL A 298 -8.75 17.24 13.12
C VAL A 298 -8.95 16.67 14.52
N ILE A 299 -10.04 15.96 14.71
CA ILE A 299 -10.33 15.21 15.93
C ILE A 299 -10.42 13.74 15.58
N ALA A 300 -9.61 12.90 16.20
CA ALA A 300 -9.71 11.46 16.07
C ALA A 300 -10.32 10.87 17.36
N VAL A 301 -11.45 10.18 17.23
CA VAL A 301 -12.12 9.48 18.34
C VAL A 301 -11.96 7.97 18.19
N PHE A 302 -11.62 7.27 19.28
CA PHE A 302 -11.25 5.86 19.27
C PHE A 302 -12.27 4.94 19.93
N GLU A 303 -12.94 5.38 20.97
CA GLU A 303 -13.84 4.57 21.78
C GLU A 303 -15.31 5.01 21.69
N GLU A 304 -15.52 6.20 21.19
CA GLU A 304 -16.82 6.86 21.14
C GLU A 304 -17.25 7.05 19.70
N TYR A 305 -18.53 6.92 19.42
CA TYR A 305 -19.06 7.23 18.10
C TYR A 305 -19.02 8.73 17.81
N PRO A 306 -18.76 9.13 16.54
CA PRO A 306 -18.71 10.54 16.15
C PRO A 306 -19.95 11.35 16.57
N GLU A 307 -21.12 10.74 16.47
CA GLU A 307 -22.42 11.35 16.81
C GLU A 307 -22.52 11.68 18.30
N ASP A 308 -22.07 10.77 19.17
CA ASP A 308 -22.06 10.97 20.63
C ASP A 308 -21.05 12.05 21.02
N TYR A 309 -19.88 12.07 20.35
CA TYR A 309 -18.89 13.12 20.54
C TYR A 309 -19.46 14.49 20.16
N LEU A 310 -20.11 14.59 18.99
CA LEU A 310 -20.73 15.81 18.49
C LEU A 310 -21.83 16.31 19.42
N ALA A 311 -22.75 15.43 19.83
CA ALA A 311 -23.84 15.79 20.74
C ALA A 311 -23.33 16.41 22.05
N ARG A 312 -22.19 15.92 22.57
CA ARG A 312 -21.57 16.49 23.77
C ARG A 312 -20.80 17.77 23.49
N ALA A 313 -20.17 17.90 22.34
CA ALA A 313 -19.45 19.09 21.94
C ALA A 313 -20.44 20.25 21.69
N ASP A 314 -21.50 20.00 20.92
CA ASP A 314 -22.54 20.98 20.60
C ASP A 314 -23.34 21.43 21.84
N ALA A 315 -23.52 20.56 22.83
CA ALA A 315 -24.15 20.93 24.11
C ALA A 315 -23.35 21.98 24.91
N ARG A 316 -22.07 22.17 24.62
CA ARG A 316 -21.15 23.10 25.29
C ARG A 316 -20.75 24.29 24.42
N ASP A 317 -20.58 24.07 23.14
CA ASP A 317 -20.23 25.08 22.15
C ASP A 317 -20.90 24.69 20.81
N SER A 318 -22.02 25.36 20.50
CA SER A 318 -22.83 25.06 19.30
C SER A 318 -22.09 25.30 17.96
N GLU A 319 -20.91 25.93 18.01
CA GLU A 319 -20.12 26.23 16.80
C GLU A 319 -19.36 25.03 16.27
N VAL A 320 -19.10 23.97 17.07
CA VAL A 320 -18.28 22.80 16.65
C VAL A 320 -18.94 22.05 15.49
N GLY A 321 -20.26 21.84 15.55
CA GLY A 321 -21.00 21.21 14.46
C GLY A 321 -20.99 22.02 13.17
N ASP A 322 -21.09 23.35 13.25
CA ASP A 322 -21.00 24.26 12.11
C ASP A 322 -19.59 24.24 11.47
N MET A 323 -18.56 24.13 12.29
CA MET A 323 -17.18 24.05 11.84
C MET A 323 -16.89 22.74 11.07
N ILE A 324 -17.53 21.64 11.45
CA ILE A 324 -17.46 20.37 10.69
C ILE A 324 -18.19 20.51 9.36
N ARG A 325 -19.41 21.06 9.37
CA ARG A 325 -20.19 21.30 8.14
C ARG A 325 -19.45 22.21 7.15
N SER A 326 -18.71 23.18 7.66
CA SER A 326 -17.91 24.09 6.83
C SER A 326 -16.57 23.49 6.33
N GLY A 327 -16.22 22.27 6.75
CA GLY A 327 -14.95 21.60 6.40
C GLY A 327 -13.71 22.19 7.09
N LYS A 328 -13.87 23.04 8.09
CA LYS A 328 -12.77 23.57 8.91
C LYS A 328 -12.29 22.57 9.96
N LEU A 329 -13.19 21.71 10.41
CA LEU A 329 -12.93 20.65 11.38
C LEU A 329 -13.27 19.30 10.76
N GLU A 330 -12.32 18.36 10.79
CA GLU A 330 -12.54 16.98 10.39
C GLU A 330 -12.66 16.09 11.62
N LEU A 331 -13.70 15.25 11.68
CA LEU A 331 -13.89 14.26 12.74
C LEU A 331 -13.68 12.86 12.18
N ILE A 332 -12.70 12.15 12.70
CA ILE A 332 -12.30 10.81 12.25
C ILE A 332 -12.59 9.78 13.33
N TYR A 333 -13.36 8.74 12.99
CA TYR A 333 -13.58 7.60 13.86
C TYR A 333 -12.59 6.49 13.57
N LEU A 334 -11.88 6.04 14.59
CA LEU A 334 -10.80 5.07 14.45
C LEU A 334 -10.96 3.97 15.50
N ARG A 335 -11.08 2.71 15.06
CA ARG A 335 -11.01 1.57 15.97
C ARG A 335 -9.56 1.09 16.08
N PRO A 336 -8.91 1.20 17.25
CA PRO A 336 -7.50 0.84 17.42
C PRO A 336 -7.18 -0.63 17.13
N LEU A 337 -8.16 -1.52 17.27
CA LEU A 337 -8.01 -2.96 17.08
C LEU A 337 -7.97 -3.38 15.61
N ASP A 338 -8.48 -2.55 14.70
CA ASP A 338 -8.66 -2.90 13.30
C ASP A 338 -7.55 -2.37 12.38
N LEU A 339 -6.65 -1.50 12.90
CA LEU A 339 -5.74 -0.73 12.05
C LEU A 339 -4.36 -0.53 12.67
N SER A 340 -3.32 -0.64 11.85
CA SER A 340 -2.01 -0.11 12.20
C SER A 340 -1.98 1.42 11.99
N VAL A 341 -1.03 2.07 12.65
CA VAL A 341 -0.85 3.55 12.56
C VAL A 341 -0.69 4.02 11.12
N GLU A 342 -0.05 3.21 10.26
CA GLU A 342 0.17 3.52 8.85
C GLU A 342 -1.14 3.57 8.05
N CYS A 343 -2.14 2.76 8.42
CA CYS A 343 -3.45 2.78 7.77
C CYS A 343 -4.22 4.07 8.06
N TYR A 344 -4.01 4.68 9.22
CA TYR A 344 -4.66 5.94 9.57
C TYR A 344 -4.12 7.13 8.78
N SER A 345 -2.83 7.12 8.47
CA SER A 345 -2.19 8.22 7.76
C SER A 345 -2.68 8.40 6.32
N SER A 346 -3.31 7.39 5.73
CA SER A 346 -3.77 7.41 4.33
C SER A 346 -5.29 7.52 4.16
N ALA A 347 -6.07 7.35 5.23
CA ALA A 347 -7.54 7.43 5.18
C ALA A 347 -8.06 8.84 4.82
N SER A 348 -7.25 9.88 5.03
CA SER A 348 -7.57 11.28 4.67
C SER A 348 -6.83 11.68 3.38
N SER A 349 -7.33 11.26 2.23
CA SER A 349 -6.66 11.41 0.92
C SER A 349 -6.44 12.84 0.44
N SER A 350 -6.94 13.87 1.12
CA SER A 350 -6.83 15.26 0.68
C SER A 350 -5.90 16.14 1.52
N ARG A 351 -5.41 15.69 2.68
CA ARG A 351 -4.69 16.55 3.64
C ARG A 351 -3.57 15.86 4.40
N MET A 352 -2.90 14.95 3.78
CA MET A 352 -1.96 13.97 4.34
C MET A 352 -0.67 14.51 5.01
N ALA A 353 -0.39 15.78 4.97
CA ALA A 353 0.76 16.34 5.70
C ALA A 353 0.56 16.37 7.24
N PHE A 354 -0.64 16.03 7.70
CA PHE A 354 -1.10 16.31 9.07
C PHE A 354 -0.99 15.14 10.05
N LEU A 355 -1.19 13.91 9.59
CA LEU A 355 -1.30 12.75 10.47
C LEU A 355 0.02 12.16 10.96
N SER A 356 1.14 12.63 10.43
CA SER A 356 2.47 12.25 10.96
C SER A 356 2.75 12.77 12.38
N VAL A 357 1.93 13.69 12.90
CA VAL A 357 2.07 14.26 14.25
C VAL A 357 1.17 13.56 15.27
N CYS A 358 0.12 12.84 14.83
CA CYS A 358 -0.86 12.19 15.72
C CYS A 358 -0.39 10.84 16.30
N ARG A 359 0.84 10.71 16.74
CA ARG A 359 1.30 9.41 17.29
C ARG A 359 0.64 9.01 18.62
N LEU A 360 -0.02 9.89 19.36
CA LEU A 360 -0.51 9.54 20.72
C LEU A 360 -1.69 10.35 21.26
N THR A 361 -2.15 11.38 20.60
CA THR A 361 -3.25 12.22 21.13
C THR A 361 -4.33 12.39 20.08
N GLY A 362 -5.55 11.99 20.38
CA GLY A 362 -6.68 12.05 19.45
C GLY A 362 -7.10 13.44 18.95
N LEU A 363 -6.31 14.49 19.23
CA LEU A 363 -6.66 15.88 18.92
C LEU A 363 -5.44 16.65 18.40
N VAL A 364 -5.59 17.28 17.23
CA VAL A 364 -4.53 18.09 16.60
C VAL A 364 -5.10 19.42 16.11
N ARG A 365 -4.43 20.49 16.46
CA ARG A 365 -4.68 21.83 15.95
C ARG A 365 -3.64 22.22 14.89
N CYS A 366 -4.11 22.75 13.77
CA CYS A 366 -3.33 23.07 12.60
C CYS A 366 -3.05 24.56 12.50
N SER A 367 -1.78 24.94 12.58
CA SER A 367 -1.36 26.34 12.54
C SER A 367 -0.94 26.87 11.15
N SER A 368 -1.09 26.11 10.07
CA SER A 368 -0.71 26.53 8.72
C SER A 368 -1.89 26.53 7.74
N ASN A 369 -2.02 27.62 6.97
CA ASN A 369 -3.03 27.77 5.93
C ASN A 369 -2.81 26.75 4.78
N PRO A 370 -3.77 25.87 4.46
CA PRO A 370 -3.61 24.83 3.43
C PRO A 370 -3.41 25.37 2.00
N ALA A 371 -3.72 26.65 1.74
CA ALA A 371 -3.55 27.26 0.43
C ALA A 371 -2.08 27.41 -0.04
N SER A 372 -1.11 27.33 0.88
CA SER A 372 0.31 27.42 0.55
C SER A 372 0.93 26.09 0.05
N LEU A 373 0.28 24.96 0.31
CA LEU A 373 0.74 23.61 -0.09
C LEU A 373 0.29 23.22 -1.51
N LEU A 374 -0.78 23.82 -2.03
CA LEU A 374 -1.29 23.52 -3.38
C LEU A 374 -0.51 24.21 -4.50
N ARG A 375 0.28 25.27 -4.21
CA ARG A 375 1.06 26.00 -5.23
C ARG A 375 2.37 25.33 -5.64
N ARG A 376 2.81 24.23 -5.00
CA ARG A 376 4.08 23.54 -5.32
C ARG A 376 3.93 22.32 -6.23
N LYS A 377 2.73 21.96 -6.69
CA LYS A 377 2.52 20.83 -7.61
C LYS A 377 2.23 21.21 -9.06
N SER A 378 2.32 22.49 -9.43
CA SER A 378 2.07 22.94 -10.80
C SER A 378 3.27 23.56 -11.49
N SER A 379 4.49 23.34 -11.02
CA SER A 379 5.72 23.77 -11.70
C SER A 379 6.85 22.76 -11.45
N SER A 380 6.84 21.72 -12.21
CA SER A 380 7.99 20.98 -12.78
C SER A 380 7.48 19.73 -13.50
#